data_fcc0baab1da38fdd82188bf4cfb0f96b
#
_entry.id   fcc0baab1da38fdd82188bf4cfb0f96b
#
_cell.length_a   1.000
_cell.length_b   1.000
_cell.length_c   1.000
_cell.angle_alpha   90.00
_cell.angle_beta   90.00
_cell.angle_gamma   90.00
#
_symmetry.space_group_name_H-M   'P 1'
#
loop_
_entity.id
_entity.type
_entity.pdbx_description
1 polymer ?
#
loop_
_entity_poly.entity_id
_entity_poly.type
_entity_poly.pdbx_seq_one_letter_code
_entity_poly.pdbx_strand_id
1 'polypeptide(L)'
;DELPAKVVRKFLSALSPGERKVTAELLGYEPETAGRLMTTEFIDLKEMQTAAEALSLVRKRAPFTETIYSLYVTDKERHLTGILSLRDLVTADPSKPIGDVMTKDVVNISTNTNQEEVARAIQRYDFLALPVVDKEKRLVGIVTVDDLIDVIEQEATRDIYAAGAVQPGDEDDYFQSSLFTIARRRILWLLILVLANGLTTKVIAMNDQILKEIVLLAAFIPLLIGTGGNVGAQSSTVVIRGLSTQKLKSLGAIKAVVKESITGALLGVLMMLVVFPFAWWQGEGPLIASAVAISLISITTLAATTGAILPLLFDKMKLDPALMSSPFITTVTDIAGVFIYLSTAKWLLVSKFI
;
A
#
# COMPACT_ATOMS: atom_id res chain seq x y z
N ASP A 1 -20.20 -10.23 4.68
CA ASP A 1 -19.68 -10.84 3.46
C ASP A 1 -18.96 -12.17 3.72
N GLU A 2 -18.48 -12.40 4.91
CA GLU A 2 -17.74 -13.62 5.33
C GLU A 2 -18.64 -14.82 5.62
N LEU A 3 -19.93 -14.59 5.80
CA LEU A 3 -20.86 -15.63 6.18
C LEU A 3 -21.48 -16.34 4.96
N PRO A 4 -21.67 -17.67 5.02
CA PRO A 4 -22.36 -18.42 3.97
C PRO A 4 -23.77 -17.88 3.71
N ALA A 5 -24.20 -17.80 2.45
CA ALA A 5 -25.48 -17.22 2.03
C ALA A 5 -26.71 -17.76 2.81
N LYS A 6 -26.65 -19.00 3.30
CA LYS A 6 -27.70 -19.63 4.13
C LYS A 6 -27.77 -19.00 5.53
N VAL A 7 -26.60 -18.61 6.09
CA VAL A 7 -26.48 -17.96 7.40
C VAL A 7 -26.96 -16.52 7.27
N VAL A 8 -26.50 -15.80 6.24
CA VAL A 8 -26.95 -14.42 5.94
C VAL A 8 -28.47 -14.35 5.82
N ARG A 9 -29.11 -15.28 5.08
CA ARG A 9 -30.58 -15.32 4.98
C ARG A 9 -31.28 -15.54 6.32
N LYS A 10 -30.68 -16.36 7.20
CA LYS A 10 -31.20 -16.62 8.54
C LYS A 10 -31.14 -15.38 9.41
N PHE A 11 -30.00 -14.64 9.38
CA PHE A 11 -29.85 -13.36 10.06
C PHE A 11 -30.85 -12.32 9.53
N LEU A 12 -30.91 -12.12 8.21
CA LEU A 12 -31.86 -11.18 7.61
C LEU A 12 -33.34 -11.52 7.94
N SER A 13 -33.68 -12.79 8.12
CA SER A 13 -35.02 -13.19 8.52
C SER A 13 -35.35 -12.90 10.00
N ALA A 14 -34.33 -12.76 10.85
CA ALA A 14 -34.49 -12.45 12.27
C ALA A 14 -34.60 -10.93 12.54
N LEU A 15 -34.19 -10.07 11.58
CA LEU A 15 -34.31 -8.62 11.69
C LEU A 15 -35.73 -8.12 11.56
N SER A 16 -36.03 -7.00 12.22
CA SER A 16 -37.31 -6.27 12.02
C SER A 16 -37.41 -5.78 10.57
N PRO A 17 -38.62 -5.47 10.07
CA PRO A 17 -38.78 -4.98 8.70
C PRO A 17 -37.98 -3.71 8.38
N GLY A 18 -37.78 -2.81 9.35
CA GLY A 18 -37.00 -1.60 9.21
C GLY A 18 -35.50 -1.91 9.08
N GLU A 19 -34.98 -2.69 10.01
CA GLU A 19 -33.53 -3.11 10.01
C GLU A 19 -33.20 -3.91 8.74
N ARG A 20 -34.08 -4.78 8.30
CA ARG A 20 -33.92 -5.55 7.06
C ARG A 20 -33.79 -4.66 5.84
N LYS A 21 -34.57 -3.57 5.77
CA LYS A 21 -34.51 -2.61 4.66
C LYS A 21 -33.18 -1.90 4.65
N VAL A 22 -32.76 -1.37 5.80
CA VAL A 22 -31.47 -0.67 5.93
C VAL A 22 -30.30 -1.62 5.59
N THR A 23 -30.30 -2.82 6.14
CA THR A 23 -29.28 -3.84 5.83
C THR A 23 -29.25 -4.19 4.34
N ALA A 24 -30.41 -4.31 3.69
CA ALA A 24 -30.48 -4.58 2.26
C ALA A 24 -29.96 -3.41 1.41
N GLU A 25 -30.19 -2.17 1.83
CA GLU A 25 -29.63 -0.97 1.18
C GLU A 25 -28.09 -0.95 1.32
N LEU A 26 -27.56 -1.20 2.52
CA LEU A 26 -26.11 -1.26 2.76
C LEU A 26 -25.45 -2.40 1.98
N LEU A 27 -26.10 -3.57 1.90
CA LEU A 27 -25.65 -4.71 1.09
C LEU A 27 -25.68 -4.44 -0.41
N GLY A 28 -26.40 -3.43 -0.87
CA GLY A 28 -26.46 -3.00 -2.26
C GLY A 28 -25.26 -2.18 -2.74
N TYR A 29 -24.46 -1.66 -1.83
CA TYR A 29 -23.20 -0.98 -2.18
C TYR A 29 -22.09 -1.98 -2.50
N GLU A 30 -21.15 -1.55 -3.32
CA GLU A 30 -19.98 -2.38 -3.67
C GLU A 30 -19.14 -2.69 -2.41
N PRO A 31 -18.60 -3.91 -2.27
CA PRO A 31 -17.64 -4.24 -1.21
C PRO A 31 -16.46 -3.27 -1.19
N GLU A 32 -15.85 -3.10 -0.03
CA GLU A 32 -14.67 -2.22 0.17
C GLU A 32 -14.93 -0.74 -0.18
N THR A 33 -16.19 -0.27 -0.07
CA THR A 33 -16.55 1.13 -0.27
C THR A 33 -17.15 1.77 0.99
N ALA A 34 -17.09 3.11 1.06
CA ALA A 34 -17.69 3.88 2.15
C ALA A 34 -19.18 3.56 2.37
N GLY A 35 -19.93 3.35 1.28
CA GLY A 35 -21.34 2.97 1.35
C GLY A 35 -21.57 1.60 2.00
N ARG A 36 -20.58 0.68 1.89
CA ARG A 36 -20.64 -0.64 2.51
C ARG A 36 -20.27 -0.60 3.99
N LEU A 37 -19.35 0.28 4.39
CA LEU A 37 -18.88 0.44 5.76
C LEU A 37 -19.74 1.36 6.60
N MET A 38 -20.51 2.27 5.98
CA MET A 38 -21.26 3.30 6.71
C MET A 38 -22.35 2.72 7.60
N THR A 39 -22.63 3.41 8.71
CA THR A 39 -23.85 3.28 9.47
C THR A 39 -24.83 4.40 9.13
N THR A 40 -26.13 4.10 9.20
CA THR A 40 -27.20 5.11 9.06
C THR A 40 -27.66 5.68 10.39
N GLU A 41 -27.05 5.27 11.49
CA GLU A 41 -27.41 5.63 12.85
C GLU A 41 -26.66 6.88 13.32
N PHE A 42 -26.99 8.02 12.74
CA PHE A 42 -26.40 9.33 13.06
C PHE A 42 -27.48 10.37 13.41
N ILE A 43 -27.04 11.48 13.99
CA ILE A 43 -27.92 12.61 14.31
C ILE A 43 -27.78 13.69 13.23
N ASP A 44 -28.89 14.02 12.57
CA ASP A 44 -29.00 15.18 11.71
C ASP A 44 -29.80 16.30 12.39
N LEU A 45 -29.26 17.51 12.35
CA LEU A 45 -29.84 18.74 12.85
C LEU A 45 -30.26 19.64 11.69
N LYS A 46 -31.05 20.66 11.98
CA LYS A 46 -31.47 21.66 11.01
C LYS A 46 -30.92 23.03 11.40
N GLU A 47 -30.50 23.83 10.41
CA GLU A 47 -29.88 25.15 10.61
C GLU A 47 -30.70 26.07 11.50
N MET A 48 -32.01 26.03 11.37
CA MET A 48 -32.95 26.93 12.08
C MET A 48 -33.28 26.46 13.51
N GLN A 49 -32.84 25.26 13.91
CA GLN A 49 -33.04 24.79 15.30
C GLN A 49 -32.16 25.61 16.25
N THR A 50 -32.67 25.90 17.43
CA THR A 50 -31.87 26.47 18.50
C THR A 50 -30.94 25.41 19.13
N ALA A 51 -29.86 25.87 19.78
CA ALA A 51 -28.93 24.95 20.46
C ALA A 51 -29.66 24.14 21.57
N ALA A 52 -30.63 24.73 22.26
CA ALA A 52 -31.45 24.04 23.28
C ALA A 52 -32.29 22.91 22.66
N GLU A 53 -32.95 23.16 21.51
CA GLU A 53 -33.74 22.17 20.80
C GLU A 53 -32.84 21.05 20.25
N ALA A 54 -31.70 21.38 19.67
CA ALA A 54 -30.73 20.42 19.18
C ALA A 54 -30.21 19.52 20.32
N LEU A 55 -29.83 20.08 21.45
CA LEU A 55 -29.38 19.32 22.62
C LEU A 55 -30.47 18.37 23.16
N SER A 56 -31.73 18.81 23.16
CA SER A 56 -32.87 17.96 23.50
C SER A 56 -33.03 16.79 22.55
N LEU A 57 -32.86 17.04 21.23
CA LEU A 57 -32.91 15.99 20.21
C LEU A 57 -31.76 15.00 20.37
N VAL A 58 -30.54 15.49 20.65
CA VAL A 58 -29.35 14.63 20.92
C VAL A 58 -29.63 13.70 22.08
N ARG A 59 -30.11 14.24 23.25
CA ARG A 59 -30.46 13.41 24.40
C ARG A 59 -31.48 12.33 24.12
N LYS A 60 -32.45 12.62 23.24
CA LYS A 60 -33.50 11.67 22.88
C LYS A 60 -32.99 10.59 21.94
N ARG A 61 -32.09 10.94 20.99
CA ARG A 61 -31.59 10.03 19.95
C ARG A 61 -30.31 9.28 20.34
N ALA A 62 -29.55 9.79 21.31
CA ALA A 62 -28.26 9.21 21.74
C ALA A 62 -28.26 7.68 21.98
N PRO A 63 -29.33 7.06 22.55
CA PRO A 63 -29.37 5.60 22.71
C PRO A 63 -29.49 4.79 21.40
N PHE A 64 -29.74 5.45 20.29
CA PHE A 64 -30.03 4.83 18.98
C PHE A 64 -29.08 5.34 17.88
N THR A 65 -27.95 5.90 18.27
CA THR A 65 -26.97 6.45 17.32
C THR A 65 -25.59 5.93 17.64
N GLU A 66 -24.80 5.71 16.60
CA GLU A 66 -23.45 5.20 16.69
C GLU A 66 -22.54 6.16 17.49
N THR A 67 -22.65 7.44 17.22
CA THR A 67 -21.90 8.48 17.91
C THR A 67 -22.72 9.75 18.10
N ILE A 68 -22.44 10.47 19.20
CA ILE A 68 -23.00 11.80 19.49
C ILE A 68 -21.93 12.90 19.42
N TYR A 69 -20.66 12.54 19.20
CA TYR A 69 -19.56 13.52 19.22
C TYR A 69 -19.55 14.41 17.99
N SER A 70 -20.01 13.89 16.84
CA SER A 70 -20.15 14.61 15.59
C SER A 70 -21.62 14.68 15.19
N LEU A 71 -22.14 15.91 15.05
CA LEU A 71 -23.53 16.19 14.72
C LEU A 71 -23.55 16.84 13.35
N TYR A 72 -24.37 16.34 12.45
CA TYR A 72 -24.42 16.80 11.06
C TYR A 72 -25.61 17.70 10.86
N VAL A 73 -25.44 18.75 10.07
CA VAL A 73 -26.49 19.71 9.77
C VAL A 73 -26.90 19.55 8.29
N THR A 74 -28.20 19.39 8.06
CA THR A 74 -28.74 19.17 6.72
C THR A 74 -29.87 20.14 6.40
N ASP A 75 -30.07 20.44 5.10
CA ASP A 75 -31.23 21.18 4.61
C ASP A 75 -32.50 20.30 4.59
N LYS A 76 -33.57 20.80 3.95
CA LYS A 76 -34.85 20.08 3.80
C LYS A 76 -34.75 18.87 2.88
N GLU A 77 -33.85 18.93 1.90
CA GLU A 77 -33.55 17.92 0.91
C GLU A 77 -32.49 16.90 1.38
N ARG A 78 -32.02 17.04 2.65
CA ARG A 78 -30.96 16.25 3.29
C ARG A 78 -29.53 16.49 2.74
N HIS A 79 -29.29 17.58 2.00
CA HIS A 79 -27.92 17.93 1.66
C HIS A 79 -27.14 18.33 2.91
N LEU A 80 -25.89 17.88 2.99
CA LEU A 80 -25.00 18.20 4.10
C LEU A 80 -24.55 19.67 4.01
N THR A 81 -25.00 20.50 4.95
CA THR A 81 -24.73 21.95 4.98
C THR A 81 -23.73 22.36 6.05
N GLY A 82 -23.55 21.53 7.10
CA GLY A 82 -22.64 21.83 8.18
C GLY A 82 -22.34 20.63 9.10
N ILE A 83 -21.37 20.82 9.96
CA ILE A 83 -21.02 19.89 11.06
C ILE A 83 -20.85 20.68 12.34
N LEU A 84 -21.18 20.06 13.44
CA LEU A 84 -21.10 20.62 14.77
C LEU A 84 -20.59 19.56 15.74
N SER A 85 -19.63 19.91 16.61
CA SER A 85 -19.25 19.00 17.68
C SER A 85 -20.24 19.06 18.86
N LEU A 86 -20.37 17.96 19.60
CA LEU A 86 -21.14 17.98 20.84
C LEU A 86 -20.63 19.06 21.82
N ARG A 87 -19.30 19.30 21.85
CA ARG A 87 -18.68 20.35 22.66
C ARG A 87 -19.24 21.73 22.29
N ASP A 88 -19.25 22.05 20.99
CA ASP A 88 -19.73 23.36 20.52
C ASP A 88 -21.22 23.52 20.82
N LEU A 89 -22.02 22.45 20.66
CA LEU A 89 -23.43 22.47 21.00
C LEU A 89 -23.68 22.73 22.51
N VAL A 90 -22.90 22.07 23.38
CA VAL A 90 -23.07 22.22 24.85
C VAL A 90 -22.62 23.61 25.34
N THR A 91 -21.63 24.21 24.67
CA THR A 91 -21.08 25.52 25.05
C THR A 91 -21.76 26.69 24.33
N ALA A 92 -22.61 26.43 23.35
CA ALA A 92 -23.37 27.47 22.65
C ALA A 92 -24.46 28.09 23.57
N ASP A 93 -24.82 29.36 23.26
CA ASP A 93 -25.99 29.97 23.85
C ASP A 93 -27.26 29.16 23.48
N PRO A 94 -28.10 28.77 24.44
CA PRO A 94 -29.27 27.95 24.20
C PRO A 94 -30.24 28.49 23.15
N SER A 95 -30.30 29.81 22.98
CA SER A 95 -31.19 30.48 22.01
C SER A 95 -30.59 30.62 20.63
N LYS A 96 -29.28 30.34 20.44
CA LYS A 96 -28.57 30.55 19.20
C LYS A 96 -28.95 29.49 18.15
N PRO A 97 -29.24 29.90 16.90
CA PRO A 97 -29.49 28.94 15.83
C PRO A 97 -28.26 28.07 15.51
N ILE A 98 -28.45 26.81 15.15
CA ILE A 98 -27.37 25.88 14.80
C ILE A 98 -26.58 26.39 13.59
N GLY A 99 -27.23 27.04 12.61
CA GLY A 99 -26.56 27.63 11.47
C GLY A 99 -25.49 28.68 11.78
N ASP A 100 -25.57 29.32 12.98
CA ASP A 100 -24.59 30.29 13.46
C ASP A 100 -23.45 29.66 14.28
N VAL A 101 -23.60 28.38 14.66
CA VAL A 101 -22.63 27.65 15.50
C VAL A 101 -21.85 26.62 14.69
N MET A 102 -22.46 26.08 13.62
CA MET A 102 -21.89 25.01 12.81
C MET A 102 -20.70 25.47 11.97
N THR A 103 -19.83 24.53 11.62
CA THR A 103 -18.80 24.69 10.59
C THR A 103 -19.40 24.31 9.24
N LYS A 104 -19.32 25.21 8.23
CA LYS A 104 -19.95 25.03 6.90
C LYS A 104 -19.08 24.24 5.94
N ASP A 105 -17.77 24.26 6.13
CA ASP A 105 -16.81 23.57 5.24
C ASP A 105 -16.61 22.15 5.71
N VAL A 106 -17.50 21.23 5.29
CA VAL A 106 -17.54 19.87 5.78
C VAL A 106 -16.79 18.94 4.84
N VAL A 107 -15.72 18.33 5.33
CA VAL A 107 -15.07 17.21 4.65
C VAL A 107 -16.03 16.04 4.61
N ASN A 108 -16.35 15.55 3.43
CA ASN A 108 -17.26 14.43 3.20
C ASN A 108 -16.71 13.47 2.16
N ILE A 109 -17.23 12.25 2.14
CA ILE A 109 -16.87 11.19 1.21
C ILE A 109 -18.10 10.69 0.47
N SER A 110 -17.89 10.19 -0.76
CA SER A 110 -18.96 9.57 -1.54
C SER A 110 -19.18 8.11 -1.12
N THR A 111 -20.40 7.60 -1.28
CA THR A 111 -20.71 6.17 -1.10
C THR A 111 -19.78 5.23 -1.87
N ASN A 112 -19.25 5.65 -3.01
CA ASN A 112 -18.35 4.84 -3.87
C ASN A 112 -16.85 5.04 -3.54
N THR A 113 -16.52 5.82 -2.52
CA THR A 113 -15.12 6.01 -2.11
C THR A 113 -14.57 4.70 -1.53
N ASN A 114 -13.39 4.28 -1.99
CA ASN A 114 -12.74 3.06 -1.50
C ASN A 114 -12.39 3.19 0.00
N GLN A 115 -12.54 2.09 0.76
CA GLN A 115 -12.31 2.05 2.21
C GLN A 115 -10.92 2.53 2.63
N GLU A 116 -9.89 2.24 1.86
CA GLU A 116 -8.52 2.71 2.12
C GLU A 116 -8.43 4.24 2.04
N GLU A 117 -9.13 4.87 1.09
CA GLU A 117 -9.19 6.32 0.96
C GLU A 117 -9.96 6.95 2.13
N VAL A 118 -11.02 6.30 2.60
CA VAL A 118 -11.78 6.69 3.80
C VAL A 118 -10.87 6.65 5.03
N ALA A 119 -10.15 5.55 5.22
CA ALA A 119 -9.22 5.38 6.34
C ALA A 119 -8.13 6.46 6.34
N ARG A 120 -7.57 6.76 5.16
CA ARG A 120 -6.59 7.84 4.99
C ARG A 120 -7.17 9.23 5.31
N ALA A 121 -8.44 9.48 4.95
CA ALA A 121 -9.10 10.76 5.26
C ALA A 121 -9.27 10.93 6.77
N ILE A 122 -9.73 9.91 7.48
CA ILE A 122 -9.85 9.94 8.95
C ILE A 122 -8.49 10.16 9.62
N GLN A 123 -7.45 9.43 9.21
CA GLN A 123 -6.09 9.60 9.74
C GLN A 123 -5.51 10.99 9.46
N ARG A 124 -5.82 11.58 8.30
CA ARG A 124 -5.27 12.89 7.91
C ARG A 124 -5.85 14.05 8.71
N TYR A 125 -7.12 13.95 9.06
CA TYR A 125 -7.87 15.04 9.71
C TYR A 125 -8.15 14.76 11.19
N ASP A 126 -7.71 13.61 11.72
CA ASP A 126 -7.98 13.17 13.10
C ASP A 126 -9.47 13.15 13.46
N PHE A 127 -10.32 12.76 12.50
CA PHE A 127 -11.76 12.70 12.71
C PHE A 127 -12.18 11.44 13.45
N LEU A 128 -13.22 11.55 14.26
CA LEU A 128 -13.87 10.39 14.92
C LEU A 128 -14.91 9.73 14.00
N ALA A 129 -15.48 10.49 13.08
CA ALA A 129 -16.42 10.02 12.09
C ALA A 129 -16.41 10.92 10.85
N LEU A 130 -16.66 10.35 9.67
CA LEU A 130 -16.78 11.06 8.39
C LEU A 130 -18.18 10.91 7.82
N PRO A 131 -18.84 11.99 7.37
CA PRO A 131 -20.13 11.91 6.70
C PRO A 131 -19.99 11.37 5.29
N VAL A 132 -20.90 10.45 4.94
CA VAL A 132 -21.00 9.83 3.63
C VAL A 132 -22.18 10.46 2.89
N VAL A 133 -21.93 10.89 1.65
CA VAL A 133 -22.95 11.50 0.80
C VAL A 133 -23.16 10.70 -0.48
N ASP A 134 -24.41 10.74 -0.98
CA ASP A 134 -24.76 10.15 -2.27
C ASP A 134 -24.31 11.05 -3.46
N LYS A 135 -24.69 10.66 -4.68
CA LYS A 135 -24.37 11.42 -5.91
C LYS A 135 -25.04 12.80 -5.94
N GLU A 136 -26.17 12.96 -5.25
CA GLU A 136 -26.89 14.22 -5.12
C GLU A 136 -26.40 15.05 -3.90
N LYS A 137 -25.32 14.66 -3.24
CA LYS A 137 -24.75 15.32 -2.05
C LYS A 137 -25.65 15.26 -0.81
N ARG A 138 -26.59 14.32 -0.72
CA ARG A 138 -27.39 14.08 0.47
C ARG A 138 -26.61 13.21 1.46
N LEU A 139 -26.73 13.54 2.73
CA LEU A 139 -26.17 12.73 3.80
C LEU A 139 -26.93 11.40 3.92
N VAL A 140 -26.22 10.29 3.70
CA VAL A 140 -26.81 8.94 3.71
C VAL A 140 -26.30 8.08 4.86
N GLY A 141 -25.12 8.39 5.40
CA GLY A 141 -24.52 7.65 6.50
C GLY A 141 -23.29 8.33 7.07
N ILE A 142 -22.65 7.67 7.99
CA ILE A 142 -21.34 8.04 8.55
C ILE A 142 -20.46 6.80 8.62
N VAL A 143 -19.14 6.99 8.50
CA VAL A 143 -18.15 5.95 8.81
C VAL A 143 -17.37 6.41 10.03
N THR A 144 -17.26 5.55 11.02
CA THR A 144 -16.57 5.84 12.28
C THR A 144 -15.14 5.33 12.28
N VAL A 145 -14.31 5.86 13.17
CA VAL A 145 -12.89 5.51 13.23
C VAL A 145 -12.64 4.07 13.67
N ASP A 146 -13.49 3.53 14.55
CA ASP A 146 -13.42 2.15 15.04
C ASP A 146 -13.63 1.12 13.93
N ASP A 147 -14.63 1.32 13.04
CA ASP A 147 -14.85 0.47 11.87
C ASP A 147 -13.64 0.47 10.90
N LEU A 148 -12.86 1.55 10.90
CA LEU A 148 -11.69 1.69 10.03
C LEU A 148 -10.40 1.14 10.64
N ILE A 149 -10.36 0.86 11.94
CA ILE A 149 -9.18 0.22 12.56
C ILE A 149 -8.93 -1.14 11.91
N ASP A 150 -9.98 -1.96 11.78
CA ASP A 150 -9.87 -3.28 11.15
C ASP A 150 -9.50 -3.17 9.67
N VAL A 151 -10.05 -2.18 8.96
CA VAL A 151 -9.69 -1.90 7.56
C VAL A 151 -8.21 -1.56 7.42
N ILE A 152 -7.68 -0.71 8.31
CA ILE A 152 -6.26 -0.31 8.30
C ILE A 152 -5.36 -1.53 8.54
N GLU A 153 -5.73 -2.42 9.45
CA GLU A 153 -5.00 -3.65 9.75
C GLU A 153 -5.03 -4.63 8.57
N GLN A 154 -6.21 -4.84 7.96
CA GLN A 154 -6.37 -5.70 6.79
C GLN A 154 -5.55 -5.18 5.59
N GLU A 155 -5.59 -3.88 5.30
CA GLU A 155 -4.81 -3.29 4.20
C GLU A 155 -3.30 -3.40 4.49
N ALA A 156 -2.85 -3.15 5.73
CA ALA A 156 -1.45 -3.33 6.10
C ALA A 156 -1.00 -4.79 5.93
N THR A 157 -1.84 -5.73 6.29
CA THR A 157 -1.59 -7.18 6.11
C THR A 157 -1.53 -7.54 4.63
N ARG A 158 -2.46 -7.03 3.79
CA ARG A 158 -2.42 -7.21 2.33
C ARG A 158 -1.11 -6.70 1.73
N ASP A 159 -0.69 -5.50 2.11
CA ASP A 159 0.58 -4.90 1.66
C ASP A 159 1.78 -5.80 1.99
N ILE A 160 1.82 -6.38 3.20
CA ILE A 160 2.88 -7.29 3.63
C ILE A 160 2.89 -8.57 2.79
N TYR A 161 1.74 -9.20 2.56
CA TYR A 161 1.64 -10.41 1.74
C TYR A 161 2.02 -10.13 0.28
N ALA A 162 1.55 -9.02 -0.28
CA ALA A 162 1.88 -8.60 -1.64
C ALA A 162 3.38 -8.34 -1.81
N ALA A 163 4.02 -7.65 -0.84
CA ALA A 163 5.47 -7.43 -0.83
C ALA A 163 6.27 -8.72 -0.79
N GLY A 164 5.72 -9.79 -0.16
CA GLY A 164 6.31 -11.13 -0.13
C GLY A 164 5.96 -12.02 -1.33
N ALA A 165 5.18 -11.55 -2.31
CA ALA A 165 4.64 -12.35 -3.41
C ALA A 165 3.79 -13.54 -2.93
N VAL A 166 3.04 -13.36 -1.85
CA VAL A 166 2.12 -14.35 -1.28
C VAL A 166 0.70 -13.85 -1.46
N GLN A 167 -0.21 -14.72 -1.92
CA GLN A 167 -1.63 -14.35 -1.95
C GLN A 167 -2.17 -14.28 -0.51
N PRO A 168 -2.84 -13.18 -0.14
CA PRO A 168 -3.46 -13.07 1.17
C PRO A 168 -4.50 -14.18 1.37
N GLY A 169 -4.65 -14.63 2.59
CA GLY A 169 -5.70 -15.53 3.04
C GLY A 169 -6.35 -14.92 4.27
N ASP A 170 -7.51 -15.44 4.69
CA ASP A 170 -8.10 -15.03 5.94
C ASP A 170 -7.13 -15.33 7.10
N GLU A 171 -6.88 -14.35 7.97
CA GLU A 171 -5.86 -14.44 9.02
C GLU A 171 -6.10 -15.61 9.98
N ASP A 172 -7.36 -15.89 10.32
CA ASP A 172 -7.77 -16.99 11.17
C ASP A 172 -7.55 -18.37 10.52
N ASP A 173 -7.27 -18.39 9.21
CA ASP A 173 -7.25 -19.63 8.43
C ASP A 173 -5.84 -20.23 8.25
N TYR A 174 -4.76 -19.52 8.63
CA TYR A 174 -3.40 -20.05 8.41
C TYR A 174 -3.14 -21.38 9.13
N PHE A 175 -3.51 -21.47 10.41
CA PHE A 175 -3.31 -22.69 11.20
C PHE A 175 -4.35 -23.78 10.90
N GLN A 176 -5.51 -23.42 10.35
CA GLN A 176 -6.57 -24.34 9.94
C GLN A 176 -6.45 -24.75 8.46
N SER A 177 -5.74 -23.97 7.66
CA SER A 177 -5.53 -24.24 6.24
C SER A 177 -4.69 -25.49 6.02
N SER A 178 -5.08 -26.30 5.04
CA SER A 178 -4.29 -27.46 4.62
C SER A 178 -2.96 -27.01 3.99
N LEU A 179 -1.90 -27.82 4.15
CA LEU A 179 -0.59 -27.56 3.54
C LEU A 179 -0.69 -27.36 2.02
N PHE A 180 -1.62 -28.07 1.37
CA PHE A 180 -1.86 -27.95 -0.06
C PHE A 180 -2.44 -26.57 -0.43
N THR A 181 -3.36 -26.04 0.37
CA THR A 181 -3.93 -24.70 0.19
C THR A 181 -2.84 -23.63 0.32
N ILE A 182 -2.00 -23.73 1.35
CA ILE A 182 -0.87 -22.82 1.58
C ILE A 182 0.11 -22.88 0.39
N ALA A 183 0.48 -24.08 -0.06
CA ALA A 183 1.37 -24.27 -1.20
C ALA A 183 0.79 -23.68 -2.50
N ARG A 184 -0.53 -23.87 -2.75
CA ARG A 184 -1.21 -23.35 -3.92
C ARG A 184 -1.20 -21.82 -3.99
N ARG A 185 -1.34 -21.14 -2.86
CA ARG A 185 -1.29 -19.66 -2.77
C ARG A 185 0.08 -19.07 -3.14
N ARG A 186 1.15 -19.88 -3.08
CA ARG A 186 2.54 -19.46 -3.34
C ARG A 186 3.09 -19.95 -4.68
N ILE A 187 2.68 -21.15 -5.14
CA ILE A 187 3.33 -21.85 -6.25
C ILE A 187 3.26 -21.10 -7.57
N LEU A 188 2.13 -20.45 -7.87
CA LEU A 188 1.94 -19.75 -9.14
C LEU A 188 3.01 -18.65 -9.32
N TRP A 189 3.21 -17.85 -8.28
CA TRP A 189 4.19 -16.77 -8.30
C TRP A 189 5.62 -17.29 -8.37
N LEU A 190 5.93 -18.34 -7.60
CA LEU A 190 7.23 -18.99 -7.63
C LEU A 190 7.55 -19.58 -9.02
N LEU A 191 6.58 -20.17 -9.71
CA LEU A 191 6.78 -20.65 -11.09
C LEU A 191 7.11 -19.51 -12.06
N ILE A 192 6.43 -18.39 -11.96
CA ILE A 192 6.74 -17.20 -12.77
C ILE A 192 8.19 -16.75 -12.54
N LEU A 193 8.61 -16.67 -11.27
CA LEU A 193 9.97 -16.28 -10.90
C LEU A 193 11.02 -17.30 -11.39
N VAL A 194 10.74 -18.59 -11.29
CA VAL A 194 11.63 -19.65 -11.84
C VAL A 194 11.82 -19.51 -13.33
N LEU A 195 10.73 -19.28 -14.07
CA LEU A 195 10.81 -19.06 -15.51
C LEU A 195 11.62 -17.79 -15.86
N ALA A 196 11.40 -16.71 -15.11
CA ALA A 196 12.15 -15.48 -15.28
C ALA A 196 13.64 -15.65 -14.96
N ASN A 197 13.98 -16.40 -13.90
CA ASN A 197 15.37 -16.74 -13.56
C ASN A 197 16.06 -17.63 -14.62
N GLY A 198 15.30 -18.31 -15.46
CA GLY A 198 15.82 -18.98 -16.66
C GLY A 198 16.58 -18.02 -17.60
N LEU A 199 16.22 -16.73 -17.61
CA LEU A 199 16.97 -15.70 -18.36
C LEU A 199 18.35 -15.44 -17.76
N THR A 200 18.47 -15.39 -16.43
CA THR A 200 19.77 -15.29 -15.74
C THR A 200 20.68 -16.45 -16.12
N THR A 201 20.16 -17.67 -16.06
CA THR A 201 20.88 -18.87 -16.49
C THR A 201 21.34 -18.78 -17.94
N LYS A 202 20.50 -18.27 -18.84
CA LYS A 202 20.84 -18.07 -20.24
C LYS A 202 21.96 -17.03 -20.43
N VAL A 203 21.92 -15.91 -19.71
CA VAL A 203 22.98 -14.88 -19.72
C VAL A 203 24.31 -15.48 -19.26
N ILE A 204 24.31 -16.30 -18.19
CA ILE A 204 25.51 -17.00 -17.71
C ILE A 204 26.04 -17.95 -18.79
N ALA A 205 25.18 -18.79 -19.39
CA ALA A 205 25.57 -19.74 -20.43
C ALA A 205 26.15 -19.06 -21.68
N MET A 206 25.61 -17.90 -22.08
CA MET A 206 26.17 -17.13 -23.20
C MET A 206 27.57 -16.57 -22.93
N ASN A 207 28.02 -16.57 -21.68
CA ASN A 207 29.32 -16.10 -21.24
C ASN A 207 30.23 -17.22 -20.70
N ASP A 208 29.93 -18.49 -21.06
CA ASP A 208 30.58 -19.68 -20.55
C ASP A 208 32.10 -19.67 -20.85
N GLN A 209 32.54 -19.12 -21.96
CA GLN A 209 33.95 -19.09 -22.31
C GLN A 209 34.78 -18.31 -21.28
N ILE A 210 34.41 -17.07 -20.95
CA ILE A 210 35.15 -16.24 -19.97
C ILE A 210 35.09 -16.86 -18.58
N LEU A 211 34.00 -17.53 -18.21
CA LEU A 211 33.85 -18.22 -16.94
C LEU A 211 34.71 -19.47 -16.83
N LYS A 212 34.96 -20.17 -17.94
CA LYS A 212 35.90 -21.30 -17.99
C LYS A 212 37.35 -20.85 -17.89
N GLU A 213 37.67 -19.73 -18.50
CA GLU A 213 39.03 -19.16 -18.47
C GLU A 213 39.36 -18.54 -17.13
N ILE A 214 38.39 -17.92 -16.48
CA ILE A 214 38.56 -17.27 -15.16
C ILE A 214 37.44 -17.73 -14.22
N VAL A 215 37.63 -18.91 -13.65
CA VAL A 215 36.64 -19.58 -12.77
C VAL A 215 36.22 -18.68 -11.59
N LEU A 216 37.11 -17.86 -11.07
CA LEU A 216 36.83 -16.96 -9.94
C LEU A 216 35.72 -15.94 -10.22
N LEU A 217 35.51 -15.56 -11.50
CA LEU A 217 34.39 -14.70 -11.87
C LEU A 217 33.04 -15.31 -11.46
N ALA A 218 32.90 -16.63 -11.59
CA ALA A 218 31.67 -17.31 -11.17
C ALA A 218 31.42 -17.20 -9.67
N ALA A 219 32.49 -17.20 -8.85
CA ALA A 219 32.39 -17.13 -7.39
C ALA A 219 31.82 -15.77 -6.89
N PHE A 220 31.98 -14.68 -7.67
CA PHE A 220 31.46 -13.36 -7.32
C PHE A 220 30.02 -13.11 -7.79
N ILE A 221 29.45 -13.96 -8.68
CA ILE A 221 28.07 -13.81 -9.14
C ILE A 221 27.09 -13.76 -7.97
N PRO A 222 27.08 -14.71 -6.99
CA PRO A 222 26.13 -14.67 -5.88
C PRO A 222 26.26 -13.39 -5.03
N LEU A 223 27.47 -12.89 -4.81
CA LEU A 223 27.70 -11.66 -4.07
C LEU A 223 27.08 -10.45 -4.77
N LEU A 224 27.29 -10.34 -6.07
CA LEU A 224 26.83 -9.19 -6.86
C LEU A 224 25.29 -9.19 -7.02
N ILE A 225 24.68 -10.34 -7.39
CA ILE A 225 23.24 -10.43 -7.54
C ILE A 225 22.53 -10.28 -6.20
N GLY A 226 23.00 -10.96 -5.15
CA GLY A 226 22.41 -10.84 -3.82
C GLY A 226 22.46 -9.40 -3.28
N THR A 227 23.58 -8.69 -3.50
CA THR A 227 23.68 -7.29 -3.13
C THR A 227 22.73 -6.41 -3.94
N GLY A 228 22.68 -6.60 -5.27
CA GLY A 228 21.76 -5.87 -6.14
C GLY A 228 20.32 -6.11 -5.75
N GLY A 229 19.92 -7.36 -5.55
CA GLY A 229 18.58 -7.74 -5.12
C GLY A 229 18.17 -7.08 -3.79
N ASN A 230 19.06 -7.07 -2.81
CA ASN A 230 18.82 -6.43 -1.52
C ASN A 230 18.63 -4.91 -1.66
N VAL A 231 19.50 -4.22 -2.43
CA VAL A 231 19.38 -2.77 -2.65
C VAL A 231 18.08 -2.43 -3.40
N GLY A 232 17.74 -3.22 -4.43
CA GLY A 232 16.48 -3.03 -5.17
C GLY A 232 15.25 -3.22 -4.30
N ALA A 233 15.24 -4.25 -3.46
CA ALA A 233 14.16 -4.50 -2.50
C ALA A 233 14.02 -3.38 -1.47
N GLN A 234 15.14 -2.86 -0.93
CA GLN A 234 15.14 -1.73 0.00
C GLN A 234 14.58 -0.46 -0.64
N SER A 235 15.02 -0.11 -1.85
CA SER A 235 14.49 1.04 -2.60
C SER A 235 12.99 0.89 -2.88
N SER A 236 12.55 -0.28 -3.30
CA SER A 236 11.13 -0.54 -3.55
C SER A 236 10.28 -0.38 -2.30
N THR A 237 10.72 -0.95 -1.18
CA THR A 237 10.01 -0.83 0.10
C THR A 237 9.81 0.64 0.51
N VAL A 238 10.86 1.46 0.36
CA VAL A 238 10.79 2.90 0.68
C VAL A 238 9.80 3.61 -0.24
N VAL A 239 9.82 3.30 -1.54
CA VAL A 239 8.94 3.94 -2.53
C VAL A 239 7.48 3.48 -2.35
N ILE A 240 7.22 2.18 -2.17
CA ILE A 240 5.86 1.66 -1.90
C ILE A 240 5.30 2.33 -0.65
N ARG A 241 6.06 2.38 0.45
CA ARG A 241 5.64 3.08 1.67
C ARG A 241 5.40 4.56 1.47
N GLY A 242 6.23 5.21 0.64
CA GLY A 242 6.06 6.62 0.27
C GLY A 242 4.79 6.87 -0.56
N LEU A 243 4.37 5.92 -1.38
CA LEU A 243 3.13 5.96 -2.15
C LEU A 243 1.92 5.75 -1.23
N SER A 244 1.93 4.73 -0.38
CA SER A 244 0.82 4.44 0.54
C SER A 244 0.57 5.60 1.52
N THR A 245 1.62 6.30 1.96
CA THR A 245 1.50 7.50 2.81
C THR A 245 1.27 8.81 2.05
N GLN A 246 1.10 8.78 0.72
CA GLN A 246 0.96 9.94 -0.18
C GLN A 246 2.10 10.98 -0.13
N LYS A 247 3.14 10.77 0.66
CA LYS A 247 4.29 11.69 0.76
C LYS A 247 5.01 11.86 -0.57
N LEU A 248 5.08 10.81 -1.39
CA LEU A 248 5.70 10.84 -2.71
C LEU A 248 4.89 11.63 -3.74
N LYS A 249 3.56 11.68 -3.64
CA LYS A 249 2.72 12.51 -4.54
C LYS A 249 3.04 14.01 -4.41
N SER A 250 3.41 14.45 -3.21
CA SER A 250 3.81 15.85 -2.95
C SER A 250 5.26 16.18 -3.34
N LEU A 251 6.17 15.21 -3.27
CA LEU A 251 7.61 15.39 -3.54
C LEU A 251 7.99 15.23 -5.02
N GLY A 252 7.14 14.59 -5.82
CA GLY A 252 7.35 14.29 -7.24
C GLY A 252 8.12 12.98 -7.48
N ALA A 253 7.54 12.11 -8.31
CA ALA A 253 8.08 10.79 -8.63
C ALA A 253 9.53 10.83 -9.17
N ILE A 254 9.85 11.80 -10.03
CA ILE A 254 11.21 11.93 -10.61
C ILE A 254 12.25 12.21 -9.52
N LYS A 255 11.94 13.06 -8.54
CA LYS A 255 12.86 13.35 -7.43
C LYS A 255 13.14 12.11 -6.59
N ALA A 256 12.13 11.27 -6.37
CA ALA A 256 12.30 10.01 -5.67
C ALA A 256 13.25 9.07 -6.42
N VAL A 257 13.03 8.88 -7.73
CA VAL A 257 13.91 8.03 -8.56
C VAL A 257 15.34 8.55 -8.56
N VAL A 258 15.57 9.85 -8.76
CA VAL A 258 16.92 10.44 -8.74
C VAL A 258 17.57 10.24 -7.37
N LYS A 259 16.83 10.45 -6.29
CA LYS A 259 17.35 10.26 -4.93
C LYS A 259 17.76 8.81 -4.68
N GLU A 260 16.90 7.85 -5.05
CA GLU A 260 17.20 6.43 -4.92
C GLU A 260 18.39 6.00 -5.80
N SER A 261 18.49 6.50 -7.03
CA SER A 261 19.61 6.22 -7.93
C SER A 261 20.94 6.71 -7.34
N ILE A 262 20.97 7.93 -6.78
CA ILE A 262 22.18 8.48 -6.11
C ILE A 262 22.49 7.66 -4.85
N THR A 263 21.48 7.27 -4.08
CA THR A 263 21.66 6.42 -2.90
C THR A 263 22.23 5.06 -3.29
N GLY A 264 21.74 4.44 -4.37
CA GLY A 264 22.28 3.19 -4.91
C GLY A 264 23.74 3.32 -5.35
N ALA A 265 24.10 4.42 -6.01
CA ALA A 265 25.49 4.69 -6.40
C ALA A 265 26.38 4.86 -5.18
N LEU A 266 25.95 5.62 -4.17
CA LEU A 266 26.67 5.81 -2.91
C LEU A 266 26.89 4.49 -2.17
N LEU A 267 25.83 3.66 -2.07
CA LEU A 267 25.94 2.32 -1.46
C LEU A 267 26.94 1.46 -2.22
N GLY A 268 26.92 1.49 -3.55
CA GLY A 268 27.88 0.78 -4.38
C GLY A 268 29.32 1.20 -4.12
N VAL A 269 29.59 2.51 -3.99
CA VAL A 269 30.90 3.04 -3.66
C VAL A 269 31.34 2.60 -2.25
N LEU A 270 30.46 2.68 -1.26
CA LEU A 270 30.77 2.25 0.11
C LEU A 270 31.07 0.75 0.18
N MET A 271 30.27 -0.07 -0.53
CA MET A 271 30.52 -1.51 -0.57
C MET A 271 31.76 -1.88 -1.36
N MET A 272 32.09 -1.13 -2.41
CA MET A 272 33.34 -1.29 -3.16
C MET A 272 34.57 -1.20 -2.23
N LEU A 273 34.56 -0.30 -1.26
CA LEU A 273 35.69 -0.16 -0.31
C LEU A 273 36.00 -1.44 0.50
N VAL A 274 34.98 -2.30 0.65
CA VAL A 274 35.13 -3.60 1.33
C VAL A 274 35.37 -4.71 0.31
N VAL A 275 34.61 -4.73 -0.78
CA VAL A 275 34.64 -5.84 -1.75
C VAL A 275 35.90 -5.81 -2.63
N PHE A 276 36.45 -4.63 -2.96
CA PHE A 276 37.65 -4.53 -3.75
C PHE A 276 38.89 -5.16 -3.07
N PRO A 277 39.21 -4.82 -1.81
CA PRO A 277 40.32 -5.48 -1.09
C PRO A 277 40.09 -6.99 -0.90
N PHE A 278 38.85 -7.39 -0.65
CA PHE A 278 38.47 -8.80 -0.51
C PHE A 278 38.68 -9.58 -1.82
N ALA A 279 38.25 -9.04 -2.95
CA ALA A 279 38.42 -9.65 -4.26
C ALA A 279 39.90 -9.70 -4.66
N TRP A 280 40.67 -8.66 -4.30
CA TRP A 280 42.14 -8.64 -4.56
C TRP A 280 42.88 -9.70 -3.73
N TRP A 281 42.50 -9.86 -2.47
CA TRP A 281 43.11 -10.85 -1.58
C TRP A 281 42.86 -12.30 -2.04
N GLN A 282 41.77 -12.58 -2.77
CA GLN A 282 41.47 -13.89 -3.34
C GLN A 282 42.47 -14.35 -4.44
N GLY A 283 43.39 -13.50 -4.85
CA GLY A 283 44.63 -13.89 -5.58
C GLY A 283 44.63 -13.70 -7.09
N GLU A 284 43.58 -13.20 -7.71
CA GLU A 284 43.48 -13.07 -9.21
C GLU A 284 43.92 -11.68 -9.73
N GLY A 285 44.42 -10.83 -8.88
CA GLY A 285 44.99 -9.54 -9.25
C GLY A 285 43.97 -8.37 -9.35
N PRO A 286 44.49 -7.14 -9.57
CA PRO A 286 43.70 -5.93 -9.46
C PRO A 286 42.63 -5.77 -10.55
N LEU A 287 42.78 -6.44 -11.71
CA LEU A 287 41.85 -6.31 -12.80
C LEU A 287 40.48 -6.98 -12.49
N ILE A 288 40.49 -8.17 -11.90
CA ILE A 288 39.28 -8.86 -11.49
C ILE A 288 38.62 -8.11 -10.33
N ALA A 289 39.38 -7.67 -9.34
CA ALA A 289 38.89 -6.84 -8.27
C ALA A 289 38.22 -5.55 -8.79
N SER A 290 38.80 -4.92 -9.83
CA SER A 290 38.22 -3.74 -10.48
C SER A 290 36.92 -4.09 -11.23
N ALA A 291 36.87 -5.23 -11.92
CA ALA A 291 35.64 -5.68 -12.60
C ALA A 291 34.50 -5.88 -11.61
N VAL A 292 34.77 -6.55 -10.49
CA VAL A 292 33.77 -6.75 -9.42
C VAL A 292 33.33 -5.42 -8.81
N ALA A 293 34.27 -4.52 -8.50
CA ALA A 293 34.00 -3.23 -7.88
C ALA A 293 33.15 -2.30 -8.78
N ILE A 294 33.52 -2.16 -10.05
CA ILE A 294 32.76 -1.33 -11.03
C ILE A 294 31.37 -1.92 -11.26
N SER A 295 31.31 -3.25 -11.37
CA SER A 295 30.01 -3.92 -11.53
C SER A 295 29.11 -3.72 -10.31
N LEU A 296 29.67 -3.76 -9.10
CA LEU A 296 28.93 -3.55 -7.87
C LEU A 296 28.27 -2.17 -7.83
N ILE A 297 29.01 -1.11 -8.17
CA ILE A 297 28.48 0.27 -8.25
C ILE A 297 27.35 0.34 -9.30
N SER A 298 27.58 -0.23 -10.47
CA SER A 298 26.60 -0.21 -11.57
C SER A 298 25.34 -0.99 -11.22
N ILE A 299 25.48 -2.17 -10.61
CA ILE A 299 24.38 -3.04 -10.20
C ILE A 299 23.56 -2.39 -9.10
N THR A 300 24.19 -1.84 -8.07
CA THR A 300 23.45 -1.19 -6.96
C THR A 300 22.72 0.07 -7.42
N THR A 301 23.33 0.85 -8.33
CA THR A 301 22.67 2.02 -8.94
C THR A 301 21.46 1.60 -9.75
N LEU A 302 21.62 0.60 -10.63
CA LEU A 302 20.52 0.09 -11.43
C LEU A 302 19.41 -0.53 -10.55
N ALA A 303 19.78 -1.30 -9.55
CA ALA A 303 18.87 -1.96 -8.64
C ALA A 303 18.01 -0.95 -7.87
N ALA A 304 18.64 0.08 -7.29
CA ALA A 304 17.94 1.16 -6.60
C ALA A 304 17.01 1.93 -7.55
N THR A 305 17.50 2.23 -8.76
CA THR A 305 16.71 2.92 -9.79
C THR A 305 15.49 2.10 -10.20
N THR A 306 15.68 0.81 -10.49
CA THR A 306 14.61 -0.11 -10.87
C THR A 306 13.61 -0.31 -9.73
N GLY A 307 14.10 -0.50 -8.51
CA GLY A 307 13.29 -0.60 -7.29
C GLY A 307 12.44 0.64 -7.05
N ALA A 308 12.89 1.82 -7.47
CA ALA A 308 12.11 3.04 -7.39
C ALA A 308 11.11 3.21 -8.56
N ILE A 309 11.52 2.90 -9.79
CA ILE A 309 10.70 3.13 -10.99
C ILE A 309 9.51 2.17 -11.04
N LEU A 310 9.70 0.89 -10.75
CA LEU A 310 8.66 -0.11 -10.93
C LEU A 310 7.39 0.16 -10.11
N PRO A 311 7.45 0.42 -8.78
CA PRO A 311 6.26 0.75 -8.01
C PRO A 311 5.56 2.03 -8.50
N LEU A 312 6.33 3.06 -8.90
CA LEU A 312 5.78 4.30 -9.43
C LEU A 312 5.07 4.10 -10.78
N LEU A 313 5.58 3.20 -11.61
CA LEU A 313 4.94 2.85 -12.88
C LEU A 313 3.62 2.13 -12.65
N PHE A 314 3.56 1.21 -11.69
CA PHE A 314 2.34 0.49 -11.33
C PHE A 314 1.28 1.43 -10.73
N ASP A 315 1.66 2.34 -9.81
CA ASP A 315 0.76 3.38 -9.30
C ASP A 315 0.17 4.23 -10.43
N LYS A 316 1.01 4.63 -11.40
CA LYS A 316 0.54 5.39 -12.58
C LYS A 316 -0.42 4.60 -13.47
N MET A 317 -0.24 3.29 -13.55
CA MET A 317 -1.13 2.37 -14.29
C MET A 317 -2.39 2.02 -13.49
N LYS A 318 -2.57 2.56 -12.29
CA LYS A 318 -3.65 2.23 -11.35
C LYS A 318 -3.66 0.74 -10.94
N LEU A 319 -2.51 0.12 -10.93
CA LEU A 319 -2.27 -1.19 -10.38
C LEU A 319 -1.67 -1.03 -8.99
N ASP A 320 -1.89 -2.02 -8.13
CA ASP A 320 -1.33 -2.00 -6.78
C ASP A 320 0.21 -2.02 -6.84
N PRO A 321 0.90 -0.99 -6.32
CA PRO A 321 2.36 -0.95 -6.29
C PRO A 321 2.99 -2.08 -5.47
N ALA A 322 2.29 -2.64 -4.49
CA ALA A 322 2.75 -3.75 -3.66
C ALA A 322 2.89 -5.07 -4.45
N LEU A 323 2.20 -5.19 -5.61
CA LEU A 323 2.41 -6.30 -6.54
C LEU A 323 3.85 -6.35 -7.10
N MET A 324 4.58 -5.23 -7.07
CA MET A 324 6.02 -5.19 -7.35
C MET A 324 6.81 -5.73 -6.17
N SER A 325 6.56 -6.98 -5.86
CA SER A 325 7.16 -7.69 -4.74
C SER A 325 8.68 -7.73 -4.79
N SER A 326 9.30 -7.80 -3.62
CA SER A 326 10.75 -7.94 -3.49
C SER A 326 11.31 -9.08 -4.37
N PRO A 327 10.72 -10.29 -4.43
CA PRO A 327 11.19 -11.35 -5.32
C PRO A 327 11.16 -11.02 -6.81
N PHE A 328 10.21 -10.21 -7.28
CA PHE A 328 10.19 -9.78 -8.67
C PHE A 328 11.33 -8.80 -8.98
N ILE A 329 11.55 -7.84 -8.10
CA ILE A 329 12.63 -6.85 -8.24
C ILE A 329 13.99 -7.53 -8.19
N THR A 330 14.19 -8.47 -7.27
CA THR A 330 15.45 -9.25 -7.22
C THR A 330 15.68 -9.99 -8.52
N THR A 331 14.66 -10.66 -9.08
CA THR A 331 14.80 -11.36 -10.37
C THR A 331 15.20 -10.43 -11.51
N VAL A 332 14.59 -9.25 -11.62
CA VAL A 332 14.96 -8.25 -12.64
C VAL A 332 16.40 -7.77 -12.44
N THR A 333 16.78 -7.49 -11.20
CA THR A 333 18.15 -7.05 -10.88
C THR A 333 19.19 -8.15 -11.06
N ASP A 334 18.83 -9.42 -10.84
CA ASP A 334 19.71 -10.56 -11.07
C ASP A 334 20.06 -10.71 -12.55
N ILE A 335 19.06 -10.67 -13.44
CA ILE A 335 19.26 -10.75 -14.89
C ILE A 335 20.18 -9.62 -15.36
N ALA A 336 19.84 -8.38 -15.01
CA ALA A 336 20.60 -7.20 -15.41
C ALA A 336 21.99 -7.17 -14.75
N GLY A 337 22.07 -7.58 -13.48
CA GLY A 337 23.29 -7.60 -12.71
C GLY A 337 24.34 -8.57 -13.29
N VAL A 338 23.94 -9.80 -13.61
CA VAL A 338 24.82 -10.76 -14.27
C VAL A 338 25.27 -10.26 -15.62
N PHE A 339 24.36 -9.67 -16.41
CA PHE A 339 24.70 -9.10 -17.71
C PHE A 339 25.75 -7.97 -17.57
N ILE A 340 25.54 -7.02 -16.66
CA ILE A 340 26.48 -5.92 -16.38
C ILE A 340 27.83 -6.48 -15.94
N TYR A 341 27.83 -7.41 -15.00
CA TYR A 341 29.05 -7.98 -14.46
C TYR A 341 29.89 -8.67 -15.53
N LEU A 342 29.30 -9.60 -16.27
CA LEU A 342 30.04 -10.35 -17.29
C LEU A 342 30.46 -9.47 -18.48
N SER A 343 29.67 -8.44 -18.81
CA SER A 343 30.04 -7.44 -19.82
C SER A 343 31.22 -6.58 -19.34
N THR A 344 31.22 -6.12 -18.09
CA THR A 344 32.32 -5.36 -17.49
C THR A 344 33.59 -6.20 -17.39
N ALA A 345 33.45 -7.46 -16.99
CA ALA A 345 34.57 -8.40 -16.94
C ALA A 345 35.18 -8.61 -18.33
N LYS A 346 34.36 -8.84 -19.34
CA LYS A 346 34.84 -8.94 -20.74
C LYS A 346 35.58 -7.68 -21.16
N TRP A 347 35.00 -6.52 -20.94
CA TRP A 347 35.58 -5.24 -21.36
C TRP A 347 36.95 -4.99 -20.71
N LEU A 348 37.10 -5.26 -19.43
CA LEU A 348 38.38 -5.06 -18.70
C LEU A 348 39.42 -6.12 -18.99
N LEU A 349 38.99 -7.35 -19.30
CA LEU A 349 39.90 -8.49 -19.43
C LEU A 349 40.26 -8.83 -20.89
N VAL A 350 39.57 -8.22 -21.86
CA VAL A 350 39.88 -8.40 -23.30
C VAL A 350 41.36 -8.12 -23.60
N SER A 351 42.01 -7.17 -22.91
CA SER A 351 43.46 -6.89 -23.08
C SER A 351 44.41 -8.02 -22.63
N LYS A 352 43.88 -9.06 -21.93
CA LYS A 352 44.67 -10.25 -21.56
C LYS A 352 44.58 -11.36 -22.60
N PHE A 353 43.64 -11.26 -23.59
CA PHE A 353 43.34 -12.27 -24.59
C PHE A 353 43.72 -11.83 -26.00
N ILE A 354 44.27 -10.60 -26.17
CA ILE A 354 44.97 -10.10 -27.34
C ILE A 354 46.45 -10.08 -27.05
#